data_05040d37e350e8f65ebb43cd965f10e2
#
_entry.id   05040d37e350e8f65ebb43cd965f10e2
#
_cell.length_a   1.000
_cell.length_b   1.000
_cell.length_c   1.000
_cell.angle_alpha   90.00
_cell.angle_beta   90.00
_cell.angle_gamma   90.00
#
_symmetry.space_group_name_H-M   'P 1'
#
loop_
_entity.id
_entity.type
_entity.pdbx_description
1 polymer ?
#
loop_
_entity_poly.entity_id
_entity_poly.type
_entity_poly.pdbx_seq_one_letter_code
_entity_poly.pdbx_strand_id
1 'polypeptide(L)'
;VTDRPTATPSSKPRTDRVGIVFVLVSAVGFGTLGIFGIYAQRVGLSIPTVLTYRFLVGAAIVWIVLAASDRFRPLRGRTLGVAFALGAFGYATMSGLYFLGLEFMTAGMVAIVLYTYPAFVVVLAAVVLGERLTRRIVVALALAIGGIVLVVGADPAGASVTGVLIVLGAASAYAAYIITSRTVLRTVDPLVLTAYVLPAGGLTFVFISVLTGGVVVPTTLDAWAVLIGVATVATAVPVLLFFAGIERIGASRAGIASTIEPVVTVALGAILFAEPVTGVTVAGGVCILLAVVLLNRR
;
A
#
# COMPACT_ATOMS: atom_id res chain seq x y z
N VAL A 1 26.90 42.21 -36.15
CA VAL A 1 26.13 40.98 -36.47
C VAL A 1 26.10 40.18 -35.17
N THR A 2 24.99 40.30 -34.42
CA THR A 2 24.77 39.61 -33.14
C THR A 2 24.05 38.30 -33.42
N ASP A 3 24.79 37.21 -33.26
CA ASP A 3 24.27 35.83 -33.34
C ASP A 3 23.35 35.59 -32.14
N ARG A 4 22.04 35.44 -32.38
CA ARG A 4 21.07 34.97 -31.37
C ARG A 4 21.18 33.44 -31.30
N PRO A 5 21.36 32.87 -30.08
CA PRO A 5 21.28 31.42 -29.93
C PRO A 5 19.88 30.97 -30.30
N THR A 6 19.77 30.09 -31.29
CA THR A 6 18.53 29.38 -31.64
C THR A 6 18.10 28.52 -30.47
N ALA A 7 16.98 28.87 -29.84
CA ALA A 7 16.35 28.04 -28.81
C ALA A 7 16.00 26.65 -29.41
N THR A 8 16.64 25.62 -28.90
CA THR A 8 16.30 24.22 -29.17
C THR A 8 14.84 23.97 -28.79
N PRO A 9 14.02 23.38 -29.65
CA PRO A 9 12.64 23.07 -29.29
C PRO A 9 12.62 22.10 -28.11
N SER A 10 11.98 22.53 -27.00
CA SER A 10 11.66 21.71 -25.85
C SER A 10 10.87 20.50 -26.33
N SER A 11 11.51 19.33 -26.39
CA SER A 11 10.84 18.07 -26.67
C SER A 11 9.80 17.83 -25.57
N LYS A 12 8.51 17.82 -25.93
CA LYS A 12 7.43 17.39 -25.04
C LYS A 12 7.86 16.05 -24.43
N PRO A 13 7.77 15.88 -23.09
CA PRO A 13 8.15 14.62 -22.45
C PRO A 13 7.30 13.50 -23.08
N ARG A 14 7.96 12.61 -23.84
CA ARG A 14 7.33 11.38 -24.32
C ARG A 14 6.80 10.66 -23.09
N THR A 15 5.49 10.47 -23.02
CA THR A 15 4.85 9.68 -21.96
C THR A 15 5.48 8.29 -21.99
N ASP A 16 6.27 7.94 -20.98
CA ASP A 16 6.93 6.64 -20.92
C ASP A 16 5.86 5.56 -20.64
N ARG A 17 5.41 4.94 -21.73
CA ARG A 17 4.36 3.90 -21.69
C ARG A 17 4.79 2.70 -20.85
N VAL A 18 6.07 2.37 -20.85
CA VAL A 18 6.61 1.26 -20.05
C VAL A 18 6.51 1.57 -18.57
N GLY A 19 6.83 2.80 -18.15
CA GLY A 19 6.66 3.22 -16.77
C GLY A 19 5.20 3.18 -16.30
N ILE A 20 4.25 3.56 -17.17
CA ILE A 20 2.81 3.44 -16.86
C ILE A 20 2.42 1.96 -16.70
N VAL A 21 2.84 1.09 -17.61
CA VAL A 21 2.54 -0.34 -17.52
C VAL A 21 3.10 -0.94 -16.23
N PHE A 22 4.32 -0.59 -15.83
CA PHE A 22 4.89 -1.06 -14.57
C PHE A 22 4.03 -0.67 -13.36
N VAL A 23 3.57 0.58 -13.29
CA VAL A 23 2.71 1.03 -12.20
C VAL A 23 1.34 0.35 -12.23
N LEU A 24 0.74 0.16 -13.40
CA LEU A 24 -0.56 -0.52 -13.52
C LEU A 24 -0.46 -1.99 -13.12
N VAL A 25 0.57 -2.72 -13.56
CA VAL A 25 0.80 -4.11 -13.15
C VAL A 25 1.07 -4.20 -11.65
N SER A 26 1.84 -3.26 -11.11
CA SER A 26 2.04 -3.13 -9.66
C SER A 26 0.72 -2.93 -8.91
N ALA A 27 -0.13 -2.03 -9.37
CA ALA A 27 -1.43 -1.75 -8.75
C ALA A 27 -2.38 -2.97 -8.82
N VAL A 28 -2.37 -3.71 -9.93
CA VAL A 28 -3.08 -5.00 -10.03
C VAL A 28 -2.55 -5.99 -9.00
N GLY A 29 -1.23 -6.12 -8.89
CA GLY A 29 -0.61 -7.01 -7.90
C GLY A 29 -0.98 -6.64 -6.47
N PHE A 30 -0.85 -5.38 -6.06
CA PHE A 30 -1.28 -4.92 -4.74
C PHE A 30 -2.78 -5.11 -4.52
N GLY A 31 -3.61 -4.91 -5.57
CA GLY A 31 -5.05 -5.16 -5.52
C GLY A 31 -5.43 -6.62 -5.20
N THR A 32 -4.51 -7.58 -5.41
CA THR A 32 -4.73 -8.99 -4.99
C THR A 32 -4.49 -9.24 -3.51
N LEU A 33 -3.97 -8.27 -2.75
CA LEU A 33 -3.58 -8.46 -1.35
C LEU A 33 -4.74 -8.93 -0.48
N GLY A 34 -5.89 -8.26 -0.57
CA GLY A 34 -7.10 -8.64 0.16
C GLY A 34 -7.61 -10.01 -0.26
N ILE A 35 -7.50 -10.34 -1.55
CA ILE A 35 -7.90 -11.62 -2.10
C ILE A 35 -7.08 -12.77 -1.48
N PHE A 36 -5.75 -12.64 -1.44
CA PHE A 36 -4.89 -13.60 -0.75
C PHE A 36 -5.18 -13.65 0.76
N GLY A 37 -5.58 -12.53 1.39
CA GLY A 37 -6.01 -12.49 2.78
C GLY A 37 -7.24 -13.36 3.04
N ILE A 38 -8.28 -13.24 2.19
CA ILE A 38 -9.48 -14.09 2.26
C ILE A 38 -9.14 -15.57 2.01
N TYR A 39 -8.32 -15.87 1.00
CA TYR A 39 -7.88 -17.26 0.78
C TYR A 39 -7.09 -17.83 1.96
N ALA A 40 -6.24 -17.01 2.60
CA ALA A 40 -5.49 -17.43 3.78
C ALA A 40 -6.43 -17.84 4.93
N GLN A 41 -7.50 -17.06 5.17
CA GLN A 41 -8.54 -17.41 6.16
C GLN A 41 -9.23 -18.74 5.79
N ARG A 42 -9.59 -18.92 4.50
CA ARG A 42 -10.26 -20.15 4.04
C ARG A 42 -9.41 -21.42 4.22
N VAL A 43 -8.09 -21.32 4.09
CA VAL A 43 -7.18 -22.44 4.30
C VAL A 43 -6.69 -22.55 5.76
N GLY A 44 -7.29 -21.78 6.69
CA GLY A 44 -7.02 -21.84 8.12
C GLY A 44 -5.68 -21.26 8.57
N LEU A 45 -5.07 -20.37 7.76
CA LEU A 45 -3.83 -19.69 8.14
C LEU A 45 -4.12 -18.49 9.05
N SER A 46 -3.41 -18.40 10.18
CA SER A 46 -3.49 -17.24 11.07
C SER A 46 -2.85 -16.01 10.44
N ILE A 47 -3.36 -14.82 10.77
CA ILE A 47 -2.80 -13.54 10.30
C ILE A 47 -1.29 -13.43 10.58
N PRO A 48 -0.80 -13.74 11.81
CA PRO A 48 0.63 -13.67 12.07
C PRO A 48 1.47 -14.60 11.18
N THR A 49 0.98 -15.82 10.90
CA THR A 49 1.65 -16.75 9.97
C THR A 49 1.72 -16.19 8.57
N VAL A 50 0.60 -15.73 8.02
CA VAL A 50 0.55 -15.14 6.66
C VAL A 50 1.52 -13.97 6.53
N LEU A 51 1.50 -13.05 7.49
CA LEU A 51 2.33 -11.86 7.46
C LEU A 51 3.81 -12.17 7.72
N THR A 52 4.12 -13.18 8.50
CA THR A 52 5.49 -13.69 8.64
C THR A 52 6.05 -14.13 7.28
N TYR A 53 5.37 -15.05 6.59
CA TYR A 53 5.82 -15.53 5.28
C TYR A 53 5.82 -14.42 4.23
N ARG A 54 4.77 -13.60 4.18
CA ARG A 54 4.67 -12.44 3.27
C ARG A 54 5.90 -11.56 3.36
N PHE A 55 6.27 -11.17 4.58
CA PHE A 55 7.36 -10.23 4.80
C PHE A 55 8.73 -10.88 4.64
N LEU A 56 8.95 -12.10 5.14
CA LEU A 56 10.27 -12.74 5.05
C LEU A 56 10.57 -13.22 3.63
N VAL A 57 9.61 -13.84 2.94
CA VAL A 57 9.80 -14.27 1.54
C VAL A 57 9.88 -13.04 0.64
N GLY A 58 9.03 -12.03 0.85
CA GLY A 58 9.11 -10.75 0.13
C GLY A 58 10.47 -10.06 0.35
N ALA A 59 10.97 -10.06 1.59
CA ALA A 59 12.30 -9.56 1.92
C ALA A 59 13.40 -10.32 1.16
N ALA A 60 13.35 -11.64 1.16
CA ALA A 60 14.34 -12.46 0.45
C ALA A 60 14.40 -12.12 -1.04
N ILE A 61 13.24 -11.95 -1.70
CA ILE A 61 13.17 -11.57 -3.11
C ILE A 61 13.76 -10.17 -3.32
N VAL A 62 13.38 -9.20 -2.49
CA VAL A 62 13.90 -7.82 -2.60
C VAL A 62 15.41 -7.80 -2.36
N TRP A 63 15.92 -8.57 -1.39
CA TRP A 63 17.36 -8.69 -1.14
C TRP A 63 18.10 -9.33 -2.28
N ILE A 64 17.55 -10.37 -2.94
CA ILE A 64 18.16 -11.00 -4.14
C ILE A 64 18.28 -9.97 -5.26
N VAL A 65 17.19 -9.21 -5.53
CA VAL A 65 17.20 -8.16 -6.56
C VAL A 65 18.19 -7.05 -6.21
N LEU A 66 18.22 -6.62 -4.95
CA LEU A 66 19.16 -5.59 -4.49
C LEU A 66 20.62 -6.06 -4.59
N ALA A 67 20.91 -7.31 -4.21
CA ALA A 67 22.25 -7.89 -4.30
C ALA A 67 22.73 -8.04 -5.76
N ALA A 68 21.80 -8.28 -6.69
CA ALA A 68 22.08 -8.34 -8.13
C ALA A 68 22.18 -6.95 -8.79
N SER A 69 21.93 -5.88 -8.04
CA SER A 69 21.97 -4.50 -8.52
C SER A 69 23.15 -3.73 -7.91
N ASP A 70 23.70 -2.75 -8.65
CA ASP A 70 24.75 -1.86 -8.13
C ASP A 70 24.23 -0.82 -7.11
N ARG A 71 22.98 -0.95 -6.68
CA ARG A 71 22.30 0.00 -5.76
C ARG A 71 22.54 -0.29 -4.29
N PHE A 72 23.10 -1.45 -3.94
CA PHE A 72 23.29 -1.83 -2.55
C PHE A 72 24.18 -0.83 -1.82
N ARG A 73 23.63 -0.24 -0.77
CA ARG A 73 24.33 0.66 0.17
C ARG A 73 23.89 0.26 1.58
N PRO A 74 24.80 -0.26 2.44
CA PRO A 74 24.44 -0.71 3.77
C PRO A 74 24.00 0.48 4.64
N LEU A 75 22.80 0.37 5.25
CA LEU A 75 22.35 1.33 6.24
C LEU A 75 23.09 1.12 7.55
N ARG A 76 23.42 2.22 8.25
CA ARG A 76 24.17 2.19 9.51
C ARG A 76 23.61 3.20 10.51
N GLY A 77 23.89 2.99 11.77
CA GLY A 77 23.57 3.93 12.84
C GLY A 77 22.10 4.30 12.91
N ARG A 78 21.79 5.58 13.04
CA ARG A 78 20.42 6.09 13.18
C ARG A 78 19.52 5.73 12.01
N THR A 79 20.04 5.76 10.77
CA THR A 79 19.25 5.44 9.56
C THR A 79 18.78 3.99 9.57
N LEU A 80 19.66 3.05 9.99
CA LEU A 80 19.28 1.65 10.16
C LEU A 80 18.20 1.49 11.22
N GLY A 81 18.37 2.14 12.39
CA GLY A 81 17.38 2.10 13.45
C GLY A 81 16.00 2.63 13.01
N VAL A 82 15.98 3.72 12.24
CA VAL A 82 14.73 4.29 11.70
C VAL A 82 14.11 3.34 10.66
N ALA A 83 14.90 2.71 9.78
CA ALA A 83 14.39 1.75 8.80
C ALA A 83 13.75 0.53 9.49
N PHE A 84 14.38 0.01 10.54
CA PHE A 84 13.81 -1.06 11.37
C PHE A 84 12.53 -0.62 12.08
N ALA A 85 12.51 0.55 12.69
CA ALA A 85 11.31 1.08 13.35
C ALA A 85 10.15 1.29 12.36
N LEU A 86 10.44 1.79 11.16
CA LEU A 86 9.47 1.92 10.07
C LEU A 86 8.86 0.57 9.69
N GLY A 87 9.68 -0.50 9.62
CA GLY A 87 9.21 -1.84 9.33
C GLY A 87 8.43 -2.45 10.49
N ALA A 88 9.02 -2.45 11.69
CA ALA A 88 8.48 -3.14 12.85
C ALA A 88 7.20 -2.49 13.40
N PHE A 89 7.13 -1.16 13.43
CA PHE A 89 6.00 -0.43 14.03
C PHE A 89 5.11 0.25 12.98
N GLY A 90 5.65 0.72 11.84
CA GLY A 90 4.88 1.40 10.82
C GLY A 90 4.19 0.41 9.88
N TYR A 91 4.97 -0.28 9.06
CA TYR A 91 4.44 -1.12 8.00
C TYR A 91 3.83 -2.43 8.53
N ALA A 92 4.37 -3.00 9.63
CA ALA A 92 3.78 -4.15 10.29
C ALA A 92 2.41 -3.82 10.90
N THR A 93 2.28 -2.70 11.63
CA THR A 93 1.00 -2.27 12.21
C THR A 93 -0.04 -2.06 11.13
N MET A 94 0.30 -1.33 10.06
CA MET A 94 -0.59 -1.13 8.91
C MET A 94 -1.05 -2.47 8.34
N SER A 95 -0.11 -3.39 8.07
CA SER A 95 -0.42 -4.69 7.48
C SER A 95 -1.24 -5.57 8.41
N GLY A 96 -0.92 -5.60 9.71
CA GLY A 96 -1.68 -6.36 10.71
C GLY A 96 -3.13 -5.89 10.80
N LEU A 97 -3.34 -4.56 10.90
CA LEU A 97 -4.67 -3.97 10.94
C LEU A 97 -5.44 -4.15 9.62
N TYR A 98 -4.76 -4.10 8.47
CA TYR A 98 -5.36 -4.39 7.18
C TYR A 98 -5.93 -5.83 7.14
N PHE A 99 -5.11 -6.82 7.50
CA PHE A 99 -5.53 -8.22 7.52
C PHE A 99 -6.59 -8.50 8.59
N LEU A 100 -6.49 -7.85 9.75
CA LEU A 100 -7.53 -7.93 10.77
C LEU A 100 -8.86 -7.34 10.28
N GLY A 101 -8.82 -6.28 9.47
CA GLY A 101 -10.02 -5.70 8.84
C GLY A 101 -10.76 -6.70 7.95
N LEU A 102 -10.06 -7.64 7.32
CA LEU A 102 -10.66 -8.69 6.48
C LEU A 102 -11.49 -9.71 7.28
N GLU A 103 -11.35 -9.76 8.60
CA GLU A 103 -12.22 -10.60 9.45
C GLU A 103 -13.60 -9.96 9.68
N PHE A 104 -13.72 -8.65 9.41
CA PHE A 104 -14.92 -7.86 9.68
C PHE A 104 -15.59 -7.29 8.44
N MET A 105 -14.89 -7.27 7.30
CA MET A 105 -15.36 -6.64 6.05
C MET A 105 -14.87 -7.41 4.83
N THR A 106 -15.54 -7.19 3.69
CA THR A 106 -15.10 -7.70 2.39
C THR A 106 -13.76 -7.11 1.96
N ALA A 107 -13.02 -7.83 1.10
CA ALA A 107 -11.73 -7.35 0.59
C ALA A 107 -11.86 -6.00 -0.12
N GLY A 108 -12.94 -5.82 -0.89
CA GLY A 108 -13.23 -4.56 -1.57
C GLY A 108 -13.42 -3.40 -0.60
N MET A 109 -14.17 -3.59 0.49
CA MET A 109 -14.40 -2.56 1.50
C MET A 109 -13.12 -2.20 2.25
N VAL A 110 -12.34 -3.19 2.66
CA VAL A 110 -11.03 -2.96 3.32
C VAL A 110 -10.12 -2.12 2.41
N ALA A 111 -10.04 -2.45 1.12
CA ALA A 111 -9.24 -1.70 0.17
C ALA A 111 -9.72 -0.25 0.02
N ILE A 112 -11.03 -0.04 -0.15
CA ILE A 112 -11.63 1.32 -0.27
C ILE A 112 -11.33 2.15 0.99
N VAL A 113 -11.56 1.60 2.18
CA VAL A 113 -11.33 2.33 3.44
C VAL A 113 -9.83 2.60 3.66
N LEU A 114 -8.94 1.67 3.33
CA LEU A 114 -7.50 1.91 3.41
C LEU A 114 -7.08 3.09 2.54
N TYR A 115 -7.68 3.25 1.35
CA TYR A 115 -7.37 4.34 0.42
C TYR A 115 -7.73 5.75 0.93
N THR A 116 -8.22 5.86 2.15
CA THR A 116 -8.31 7.16 2.86
C THR A 116 -6.96 7.61 3.43
N TYR A 117 -5.92 6.76 3.42
CA TYR A 117 -4.59 7.10 3.96
C TYR A 117 -4.00 8.42 3.43
N PRO A 118 -4.22 8.88 2.18
CA PRO A 118 -3.70 10.16 1.74
C PRO A 118 -4.32 11.35 2.47
N ALA A 119 -5.59 11.21 2.91
CA ALA A 119 -6.22 12.22 3.75
C ALA A 119 -5.52 12.31 5.12
N PHE A 120 -5.19 11.18 5.73
CA PHE A 120 -4.41 11.14 6.98
C PHE A 120 -2.99 11.67 6.77
N VAL A 121 -2.34 11.39 5.64
CA VAL A 121 -1.02 11.96 5.29
C VAL A 121 -1.06 13.47 5.31
N VAL A 122 -2.07 14.08 4.71
CA VAL A 122 -2.20 15.54 4.65
C VAL A 122 -2.52 16.15 6.01
N VAL A 123 -3.42 15.52 6.79
CA VAL A 123 -3.72 15.97 8.16
C VAL A 123 -2.46 15.90 9.04
N LEU A 124 -1.72 14.79 8.98
CA LEU A 124 -0.47 14.63 9.72
C LEU A 124 0.59 15.66 9.29
N ALA A 125 0.71 15.92 7.98
CA ALA A 125 1.63 16.93 7.46
C ALA A 125 1.25 18.34 7.96
N ALA A 126 -0.03 18.67 8.00
CA ALA A 126 -0.49 19.94 8.54
C ALA A 126 -0.18 20.09 10.04
N VAL A 127 -0.42 19.04 10.83
CA VAL A 127 -0.20 19.06 12.28
C VAL A 127 1.28 19.00 12.65
N VAL A 128 2.06 18.13 12.00
CA VAL A 128 3.47 17.86 12.38
C VAL A 128 4.43 18.83 11.68
N LEU A 129 4.15 19.19 10.42
CA LEU A 129 5.05 20.02 9.60
C LEU A 129 4.56 21.48 9.48
N GLY A 130 3.39 21.81 10.05
CA GLY A 130 2.81 23.15 9.98
C GLY A 130 2.35 23.53 8.56
N GLU A 131 2.06 22.57 7.68
CA GLU A 131 1.58 22.82 6.33
C GLU A 131 0.17 23.42 6.37
N ARG A 132 -0.09 24.44 5.54
CA ARG A 132 -1.40 25.11 5.51
C ARG A 132 -2.45 24.24 4.86
N LEU A 133 -3.60 24.07 5.53
CA LEU A 133 -4.79 23.45 4.95
C LEU A 133 -5.40 24.37 3.90
N THR A 134 -5.26 23.99 2.64
CA THR A 134 -5.87 24.73 1.53
C THR A 134 -7.34 24.32 1.37
N ARG A 135 -8.15 25.15 0.72
CA ARG A 135 -9.56 24.85 0.40
C ARG A 135 -9.72 23.50 -0.32
N ARG A 136 -8.76 23.16 -1.18
CA ARG A 136 -8.68 21.91 -1.91
C ARG A 136 -8.52 20.70 -0.97
N ILE A 137 -7.66 20.82 0.04
CA ILE A 137 -7.44 19.78 1.06
C ILE A 137 -8.73 19.56 1.86
N VAL A 138 -9.41 20.63 2.27
CA VAL A 138 -10.68 20.54 3.00
C VAL A 138 -11.74 19.82 2.18
N VAL A 139 -11.87 20.13 0.87
CA VAL A 139 -12.80 19.43 -0.03
C VAL A 139 -12.43 17.95 -0.17
N ALA A 140 -11.14 17.64 -0.32
CA ALA A 140 -10.69 16.23 -0.40
C ALA A 140 -10.99 15.45 0.90
N LEU A 141 -10.78 16.06 2.07
CA LEU A 141 -11.13 15.46 3.36
C LEU A 141 -12.65 15.20 3.47
N ALA A 142 -13.47 16.17 3.07
CA ALA A 142 -14.92 16.02 3.06
C ALA A 142 -15.39 14.88 2.14
N LEU A 143 -14.77 14.76 0.94
CA LEU A 143 -15.03 13.65 0.01
C LEU A 143 -14.62 12.31 0.60
N ALA A 144 -13.45 12.23 1.26
CA ALA A 144 -13.00 10.99 1.89
C ALA A 144 -13.94 10.54 3.02
N ILE A 145 -14.33 11.47 3.91
CA ILE A 145 -15.27 11.18 5.01
C ILE A 145 -16.65 10.80 4.46
N GLY A 146 -17.16 11.57 3.50
CA GLY A 146 -18.46 11.28 2.85
C GLY A 146 -18.45 9.92 2.16
N GLY A 147 -17.35 9.56 1.51
CA GLY A 147 -17.14 8.24 0.89
C GLY A 147 -17.18 7.10 1.91
N ILE A 148 -16.53 7.25 3.08
CA ILE A 148 -16.59 6.27 4.16
C ILE A 148 -18.04 6.11 4.67
N VAL A 149 -18.73 7.22 4.93
CA VAL A 149 -20.13 7.20 5.41
C VAL A 149 -21.03 6.47 4.41
N LEU A 150 -20.85 6.70 3.11
CA LEU A 150 -21.58 5.98 2.07
C LEU A 150 -21.27 4.48 2.09
N VAL A 151 -19.99 4.09 2.14
CA VAL A 151 -19.59 2.67 2.16
C VAL A 151 -20.15 1.95 3.39
N VAL A 152 -20.09 2.58 4.57
CA VAL A 152 -20.61 2.00 5.83
C VAL A 152 -22.13 1.94 5.83
N GLY A 153 -22.79 2.97 5.31
CA GLY A 153 -24.27 3.06 5.32
C GLY A 153 -24.96 2.20 4.28
N ALA A 154 -24.22 1.73 3.26
CA ALA A 154 -24.79 1.04 2.10
C ALA A 154 -25.09 -0.43 2.31
N ASP A 155 -24.34 -1.09 3.17
CA ASP A 155 -24.46 -2.52 3.41
C ASP A 155 -24.11 -2.85 4.87
N PRO A 156 -25.13 -2.85 5.76
CA PRO A 156 -24.93 -3.22 7.15
C PRO A 156 -24.43 -4.67 7.33
N ALA A 157 -24.61 -5.53 6.31
CA ALA A 157 -24.14 -6.92 6.34
C ALA A 157 -22.67 -7.07 5.89
N GLY A 158 -22.15 -6.11 5.13
CA GLY A 158 -20.78 -6.16 4.58
C GLY A 158 -19.78 -5.20 5.23
N ALA A 159 -20.25 -4.15 5.95
CA ALA A 159 -19.39 -3.15 6.59
C ALA A 159 -19.64 -3.10 8.10
N SER A 160 -18.80 -3.80 8.86
CA SER A 160 -18.78 -3.64 10.32
C SER A 160 -18.12 -2.30 10.71
N VAL A 161 -18.76 -1.53 11.59
CA VAL A 161 -18.16 -0.31 12.18
C VAL A 161 -16.80 -0.63 12.82
N THR A 162 -16.69 -1.78 13.50
CA THR A 162 -15.42 -2.26 14.06
C THR A 162 -14.37 -2.45 12.98
N GLY A 163 -14.72 -3.10 11.86
CA GLY A 163 -13.83 -3.28 10.73
C GLY A 163 -13.36 -1.95 10.13
N VAL A 164 -14.26 -1.00 9.96
CA VAL A 164 -13.92 0.36 9.46
C VAL A 164 -12.94 1.06 10.40
N LEU A 165 -13.18 1.04 11.72
CA LEU A 165 -12.27 1.65 12.69
C LEU A 165 -10.88 1.00 12.68
N ILE A 166 -10.81 -0.33 12.56
CA ILE A 166 -9.56 -1.07 12.43
C ILE A 166 -8.80 -0.61 11.17
N VAL A 167 -9.47 -0.54 10.01
CA VAL A 167 -8.82 -0.16 8.75
C VAL A 167 -8.48 1.33 8.69
N LEU A 168 -9.25 2.21 9.35
CA LEU A 168 -8.84 3.60 9.56
C LEU A 168 -7.58 3.70 10.43
N GLY A 169 -7.43 2.81 11.41
CA GLY A 169 -6.18 2.63 12.16
C GLY A 169 -5.02 2.22 11.24
N ALA A 170 -5.27 1.27 10.30
CA ALA A 170 -4.29 0.89 9.28
C ALA A 170 -3.90 2.08 8.39
N ALA A 171 -4.88 2.84 7.90
CA ALA A 171 -4.65 4.04 7.09
C ALA A 171 -3.84 5.12 7.83
N SER A 172 -4.11 5.30 9.13
CA SER A 172 -3.37 6.23 9.99
C SER A 172 -1.92 5.77 10.21
N ALA A 173 -1.71 4.48 10.49
CA ALA A 173 -0.37 3.89 10.63
C ALA A 173 0.42 4.01 9.32
N TYR A 174 -0.24 3.79 8.18
CA TYR A 174 0.37 3.93 6.86
C TYR A 174 0.75 5.39 6.56
N ALA A 175 -0.11 6.35 6.92
CA ALA A 175 0.20 7.77 6.80
C ALA A 175 1.42 8.17 7.64
N ALA A 176 1.51 7.70 8.89
CA ALA A 176 2.66 7.92 9.76
C ALA A 176 3.95 7.31 9.16
N TYR A 177 3.86 6.07 8.64
CA TYR A 177 4.96 5.42 7.90
C TYR A 177 5.42 6.27 6.72
N ILE A 178 4.49 6.75 5.86
CA ILE A 178 4.80 7.56 4.68
C ILE A 178 5.49 8.87 5.08
N ILE A 179 4.99 9.58 6.08
CA ILE A 179 5.58 10.86 6.52
C ILE A 179 6.97 10.65 7.11
N THR A 180 7.13 9.65 7.97
CA THR A 180 8.42 9.35 8.59
C THR A 180 9.44 8.87 7.55
N SER A 181 9.03 8.01 6.60
CA SER A 181 9.91 7.52 5.55
C SER A 181 10.43 8.62 4.62
N ARG A 182 9.68 9.72 4.43
CA ARG A 182 10.12 10.87 3.60
C ARG A 182 11.48 11.43 4.04
N THR A 183 11.78 11.41 5.34
CA THR A 183 13.07 11.91 5.85
C THR A 183 14.23 11.02 5.44
N VAL A 184 14.04 9.71 5.47
CA VAL A 184 15.03 8.71 5.07
C VAL A 184 15.20 8.68 3.55
N LEU A 185 14.10 8.76 2.82
CA LEU A 185 14.07 8.72 1.35
C LEU A 185 14.71 9.95 0.67
N ARG A 186 15.11 10.97 1.43
CA ARG A 186 15.92 12.07 0.90
C ARG A 186 17.34 11.65 0.54
N THR A 187 17.86 10.61 1.18
CA THR A 187 19.26 10.18 1.07
C THR A 187 19.42 8.68 0.82
N VAL A 188 18.35 7.92 0.96
CA VAL A 188 18.34 6.46 0.81
C VAL A 188 17.46 6.07 -0.37
N ASP A 189 17.97 5.19 -1.22
CA ASP A 189 17.20 4.60 -2.32
C ASP A 189 15.96 3.85 -1.75
N PRO A 190 14.76 4.01 -2.33
CA PRO A 190 13.54 3.35 -1.85
C PRO A 190 13.64 1.82 -1.80
N LEU A 191 14.34 1.19 -2.76
CA LEU A 191 14.55 -0.25 -2.78
C LEU A 191 15.44 -0.69 -1.61
N VAL A 192 16.50 0.08 -1.30
CA VAL A 192 17.35 -0.16 -0.13
C VAL A 192 16.54 -0.02 1.15
N LEU A 193 15.74 1.03 1.30
CA LEU A 193 14.89 1.18 2.49
C LEU A 193 13.93 -0.01 2.65
N THR A 194 13.28 -0.44 1.56
CA THR A 194 12.34 -1.57 1.56
C THR A 194 13.02 -2.87 1.97
N ALA A 195 14.27 -3.10 1.54
CA ALA A 195 15.06 -4.28 1.91
C ALA A 195 15.31 -4.38 3.43
N TYR A 196 15.25 -3.28 4.18
CA TYR A 196 15.35 -3.28 5.65
C TYR A 196 13.97 -3.24 6.33
N VAL A 197 12.99 -2.58 5.73
CA VAL A 197 11.62 -2.48 6.25
C VAL A 197 10.92 -3.85 6.26
N LEU A 198 11.02 -4.61 5.17
CA LEU A 198 10.34 -5.90 5.07
C LEU A 198 10.82 -6.91 6.12
N PRO A 199 12.13 -7.20 6.30
CA PRO A 199 12.55 -8.14 7.33
C PRO A 199 12.22 -7.67 8.73
N ALA A 200 12.25 -6.35 9.02
CA ALA A 200 11.85 -5.83 10.31
C ALA A 200 10.37 -6.09 10.60
N GLY A 201 9.47 -5.89 9.61
CA GLY A 201 8.07 -6.29 9.70
C GLY A 201 7.89 -7.79 9.88
N GLY A 202 8.66 -8.60 9.15
CA GLY A 202 8.68 -10.06 9.29
C GLY A 202 9.05 -10.52 10.70
N LEU A 203 10.10 -9.95 11.28
CA LEU A 203 10.51 -10.25 12.65
C LEU A 203 9.44 -9.88 13.67
N THR A 204 8.71 -8.79 13.47
CA THR A 204 7.56 -8.43 14.31
C THR A 204 6.50 -9.53 14.27
N PHE A 205 6.16 -10.05 13.10
CA PHE A 205 5.17 -11.13 12.99
C PHE A 205 5.68 -12.50 13.44
N VAL A 206 6.97 -12.78 13.31
CA VAL A 206 7.59 -13.95 13.98
C VAL A 206 7.40 -13.84 15.50
N PHE A 207 7.71 -12.67 16.08
CA PHE A 207 7.54 -12.44 17.51
C PHE A 207 6.07 -12.60 17.95
N ILE A 208 5.13 -11.99 17.22
CA ILE A 208 3.69 -12.14 17.48
C ILE A 208 3.27 -13.61 17.36
N SER A 209 3.72 -14.31 16.31
CA SER A 209 3.43 -15.73 16.10
C SER A 209 3.91 -16.59 17.29
N VAL A 210 5.11 -16.35 17.79
CA VAL A 210 5.64 -17.08 18.96
C VAL A 210 4.76 -16.86 20.20
N LEU A 211 4.24 -15.66 20.40
CA LEU A 211 3.35 -15.34 21.53
C LEU A 211 1.94 -15.92 21.36
N THR A 212 1.50 -16.19 20.13
CA THR A 212 0.12 -16.62 19.82
C THR A 212 -0.01 -18.07 19.36
N GLY A 213 1.01 -18.89 19.55
CA GLY A 213 0.95 -20.32 19.21
C GLY A 213 2.03 -20.81 18.24
N GLY A 214 2.94 -19.94 17.84
CA GLY A 214 4.04 -20.24 16.93
C GLY A 214 3.73 -20.01 15.45
N VAL A 215 4.79 -20.01 14.64
CA VAL A 215 4.67 -19.95 13.17
C VAL A 215 4.24 -21.33 12.67
N VAL A 216 3.08 -21.40 12.04
CA VAL A 216 2.56 -22.64 11.47
C VAL A 216 3.28 -22.91 10.14
N VAL A 217 3.88 -24.10 10.01
CA VAL A 217 4.37 -24.60 8.73
C VAL A 217 3.22 -25.22 7.97
N PRO A 218 2.89 -24.73 6.76
CA PRO A 218 1.77 -25.27 6.00
C PRO A 218 1.98 -26.73 5.60
N THR A 219 0.92 -27.51 5.70
CA THR A 219 0.94 -28.94 5.33
C THR A 219 0.28 -29.22 3.98
N THR A 220 -0.43 -28.24 3.42
CA THR A 220 -1.17 -28.37 2.16
C THR A 220 -0.55 -27.51 1.05
N LEU A 221 -0.70 -27.96 -0.20
CA LEU A 221 -0.25 -27.23 -1.37
C LEU A 221 -0.97 -25.88 -1.49
N ASP A 222 -2.27 -25.83 -1.20
CA ASP A 222 -3.08 -24.61 -1.26
C ASP A 222 -2.59 -23.54 -0.29
N ALA A 223 -2.24 -23.92 0.94
CA ALA A 223 -1.69 -23.01 1.92
C ALA A 223 -0.33 -22.45 1.47
N TRP A 224 0.55 -23.28 0.89
CA TRP A 224 1.81 -22.82 0.29
C TRP A 224 1.58 -21.91 -0.91
N ALA A 225 0.63 -22.21 -1.79
CA ALA A 225 0.29 -21.38 -2.93
C ALA A 225 -0.16 -19.97 -2.48
N VAL A 226 -0.99 -19.91 -1.41
CA VAL A 226 -1.43 -18.64 -0.83
C VAL A 226 -0.25 -17.86 -0.25
N LEU A 227 0.63 -18.50 0.54
CA LEU A 227 1.78 -17.81 1.15
C LEU A 227 2.79 -17.31 0.12
N ILE A 228 3.11 -18.12 -0.87
CA ILE A 228 4.00 -17.72 -1.97
C ILE A 228 3.33 -16.64 -2.81
N GLY A 229 2.04 -16.80 -3.12
CA GLY A 229 1.27 -15.81 -3.87
C GLY A 229 1.25 -14.44 -3.19
N VAL A 230 0.93 -14.37 -1.90
CA VAL A 230 0.91 -13.10 -1.17
C VAL A 230 2.29 -12.45 -1.09
N ALA A 231 3.34 -13.24 -0.92
CA ALA A 231 4.71 -12.74 -0.84
C ALA A 231 5.26 -12.26 -2.19
N THR A 232 4.92 -12.95 -3.29
CA THR A 232 5.41 -12.63 -4.63
C THR A 232 4.46 -11.69 -5.38
N VAL A 233 3.23 -12.14 -5.64
CA VAL A 233 2.25 -11.45 -6.50
C VAL A 233 1.69 -10.21 -5.84
N ALA A 234 1.42 -10.27 -4.54
CA ALA A 234 0.83 -9.14 -3.81
C ALA A 234 1.86 -8.30 -3.02
N THR A 235 3.16 -8.61 -3.07
CA THR A 235 4.14 -7.86 -2.30
C THR A 235 5.42 -7.58 -3.11
N ALA A 236 6.30 -8.56 -3.34
CA ALA A 236 7.61 -8.31 -3.90
C ALA A 236 7.56 -7.76 -5.33
N VAL A 237 6.84 -8.43 -6.23
CA VAL A 237 6.72 -8.01 -7.64
C VAL A 237 6.08 -6.63 -7.76
N PRO A 238 4.94 -6.34 -7.09
CA PRO A 238 4.36 -5.00 -7.11
C PRO A 238 5.30 -3.91 -6.59
N VAL A 239 6.00 -4.15 -5.48
CA VAL A 239 6.96 -3.18 -4.94
C VAL A 239 8.06 -2.86 -5.95
N LEU A 240 8.65 -3.88 -6.56
CA LEU A 240 9.73 -3.70 -7.54
C LEU A 240 9.24 -2.94 -8.78
N LEU A 241 8.08 -3.32 -9.31
CA LEU A 241 7.48 -2.65 -10.48
C LEU A 241 7.05 -1.22 -10.16
N PHE A 242 6.54 -0.96 -8.95
CA PHE A 242 6.16 0.39 -8.53
C PHE A 242 7.37 1.34 -8.51
N PHE A 243 8.48 0.91 -7.93
CA PHE A 243 9.70 1.73 -7.92
C PHE A 243 10.27 1.92 -9.33
N ALA A 244 10.33 0.86 -10.15
CA ALA A 244 10.76 0.97 -11.53
C ALA A 244 9.83 1.90 -12.36
N GLY A 245 8.55 1.92 -12.05
CA GLY A 245 7.58 2.84 -12.64
C GLY A 245 7.82 4.29 -12.19
N ILE A 246 8.02 4.52 -10.87
CA ILE A 246 8.32 5.85 -10.32
C ILE A 246 9.56 6.47 -10.96
N GLU A 247 10.61 5.69 -11.15
CA GLU A 247 11.85 6.16 -11.80
C GLU A 247 11.60 6.69 -13.22
N ARG A 248 10.61 6.12 -13.93
CA ARG A 248 10.30 6.46 -15.31
C ARG A 248 9.29 7.60 -15.46
N ILE A 249 8.21 7.58 -14.68
CA ILE A 249 7.09 8.53 -14.83
C ILE A 249 6.96 9.53 -13.69
N GLY A 250 7.75 9.35 -12.63
CA GLY A 250 7.72 10.18 -11.42
C GLY A 250 6.62 9.78 -10.43
N ALA A 251 6.83 10.11 -9.16
CA ALA A 251 5.98 9.67 -8.05
C ALA A 251 4.52 10.19 -8.16
N SER A 252 4.30 11.41 -8.64
CA SER A 252 2.95 11.98 -8.77
C SER A 252 2.08 11.22 -9.78
N ARG A 253 2.64 10.88 -10.95
CA ARG A 253 1.93 10.11 -11.98
C ARG A 253 1.73 8.66 -11.54
N ALA A 254 2.73 8.06 -10.89
CA ALA A 254 2.63 6.73 -10.33
C ALA A 254 1.53 6.66 -9.26
N GLY A 255 1.47 7.64 -8.34
CA GLY A 255 0.42 7.72 -7.32
C GLY A 255 -1.00 7.85 -7.90
N ILE A 256 -1.17 8.59 -9.02
CA ILE A 256 -2.47 8.65 -9.70
C ILE A 256 -2.80 7.31 -10.37
N ALA A 257 -1.84 6.69 -11.07
CA ALA A 257 -2.08 5.42 -11.76
C ALA A 257 -2.37 4.28 -10.78
N SER A 258 -1.77 4.29 -9.58
CA SER A 258 -2.03 3.27 -8.55
C SER A 258 -3.42 3.38 -7.90
N THR A 259 -4.20 4.44 -8.14
CA THR A 259 -5.60 4.51 -7.65
C THR A 259 -6.52 3.46 -8.27
N ILE A 260 -6.08 2.72 -9.27
CA ILE A 260 -6.79 1.56 -9.81
C ILE A 260 -6.78 0.35 -8.85
N GLU A 261 -5.86 0.31 -7.89
CA GLU A 261 -5.70 -0.80 -6.93
C GLU A 261 -7.01 -1.19 -6.22
N PRO A 262 -7.74 -0.29 -5.53
CA PRO A 262 -8.99 -0.67 -4.88
C PRO A 262 -10.08 -1.10 -5.89
N VAL A 263 -10.05 -0.57 -7.10
CA VAL A 263 -10.98 -1.01 -8.16
C VAL A 263 -10.70 -2.47 -8.54
N VAL A 264 -9.42 -2.85 -8.64
CA VAL A 264 -9.02 -4.24 -8.88
C VAL A 264 -9.45 -5.14 -7.73
N THR A 265 -9.24 -4.72 -6.48
CA THR A 265 -9.66 -5.51 -5.30
C THR A 265 -11.17 -5.72 -5.27
N VAL A 266 -11.97 -4.67 -5.50
CA VAL A 266 -13.43 -4.77 -5.58
C VAL A 266 -13.87 -5.72 -6.70
N ALA A 267 -13.29 -5.56 -7.89
CA ALA A 267 -13.63 -6.41 -9.03
C ALA A 267 -13.28 -7.89 -8.77
N LEU A 268 -12.10 -8.16 -8.21
CA LEU A 268 -11.69 -9.52 -7.86
C LEU A 268 -12.53 -10.11 -6.72
N GLY A 269 -12.88 -9.31 -5.71
CA GLY A 269 -13.79 -9.71 -4.64
C GLY A 269 -15.15 -10.12 -5.15
N ALA A 270 -15.73 -9.33 -6.06
CA ALA A 270 -16.99 -9.63 -6.70
C ALA A 270 -16.93 -10.92 -7.55
N ILE A 271 -15.87 -11.09 -8.34
CA ILE A 271 -15.72 -12.23 -9.26
C ILE A 271 -15.41 -13.53 -8.51
N LEU A 272 -14.48 -13.49 -7.54
CA LEU A 272 -13.94 -14.69 -6.89
C LEU A 272 -14.72 -15.10 -5.64
N PHE A 273 -15.37 -14.15 -4.98
CA PHE A 273 -16.05 -14.39 -3.70
C PHE A 273 -17.52 -14.02 -3.73
N ALA A 274 -18.05 -13.55 -4.88
CA ALA A 274 -19.41 -13.04 -5.01
C ALA A 274 -19.70 -11.90 -4.00
N GLU A 275 -18.68 -11.07 -3.68
CA GLU A 275 -18.85 -9.91 -2.81
C GLU A 275 -19.89 -8.95 -3.44
N PRO A 276 -20.87 -8.45 -2.66
CA PRO A 276 -21.87 -7.54 -3.19
C PRO A 276 -21.24 -6.20 -3.56
N VAL A 277 -21.45 -5.76 -4.80
CA VAL A 277 -21.06 -4.41 -5.25
C VAL A 277 -22.33 -3.60 -5.46
N THR A 278 -22.70 -2.82 -4.43
CA THR A 278 -23.89 -1.95 -4.51
C THR A 278 -23.55 -0.61 -5.18
N GLY A 279 -24.56 0.07 -5.72
CA GLY A 279 -24.36 1.41 -6.28
C GLY A 279 -23.81 2.42 -5.25
N VAL A 280 -24.13 2.23 -3.97
CA VAL A 280 -23.66 3.10 -2.89
C VAL A 280 -22.19 2.79 -2.54
N THR A 281 -21.77 1.51 -2.57
CA THR A 281 -20.34 1.12 -2.44
C THR A 281 -19.51 1.75 -3.55
N VAL A 282 -20.02 1.70 -4.79
CA VAL A 282 -19.36 2.35 -5.94
C VAL A 282 -19.29 3.86 -5.75
N ALA A 283 -20.38 4.51 -5.36
CA ALA A 283 -20.40 5.96 -5.12
C ALA A 283 -19.42 6.38 -4.02
N GLY A 284 -19.37 5.65 -2.90
CA GLY A 284 -18.43 5.90 -1.81
C GLY A 284 -16.97 5.69 -2.24
N GLY A 285 -16.69 4.62 -2.97
CA GLY A 285 -15.37 4.36 -3.56
C GLY A 285 -14.92 5.48 -4.52
N VAL A 286 -15.81 5.94 -5.39
CA VAL A 286 -15.55 7.07 -6.30
C VAL A 286 -15.25 8.35 -5.52
N CYS A 287 -15.99 8.66 -4.46
CA CYS A 287 -15.72 9.82 -3.60
C CYS A 287 -14.29 9.75 -2.99
N ILE A 288 -13.89 8.59 -2.48
CA ILE A 288 -12.55 8.40 -1.90
C ILE A 288 -11.46 8.52 -2.98
N LEU A 289 -11.65 7.92 -4.15
CA LEU A 289 -10.69 8.05 -5.26
C LEU A 289 -10.58 9.48 -5.77
N LEU A 290 -11.69 10.22 -5.86
CA LEU A 290 -11.67 11.64 -6.20
C LEU A 290 -10.91 12.48 -5.16
N ALA A 291 -11.08 12.17 -3.87
CA ALA A 291 -10.28 12.80 -2.81
C ALA A 291 -8.78 12.57 -3.02
N VAL A 292 -8.37 11.32 -3.31
CA VAL A 292 -6.96 10.98 -3.60
C VAL A 292 -6.43 11.73 -4.81
N VAL A 293 -7.19 11.78 -5.90
CA VAL A 293 -6.81 12.51 -7.12
C VAL A 293 -6.69 14.01 -6.84
N LEU A 294 -7.62 14.57 -6.06
CA LEU A 294 -7.55 15.97 -5.65
C LEU A 294 -6.30 16.27 -4.82
N LEU A 295 -5.90 15.41 -3.91
CA LEU A 295 -4.71 15.59 -3.09
C LEU A 295 -3.41 15.45 -3.90
N ASN A 296 -3.39 14.63 -4.93
CA ASN A 296 -2.21 14.40 -5.78
C ASN A 296 -2.05 15.42 -6.93
N ARG A 297 -3.06 16.23 -7.25
CA ARG A 297 -2.92 17.34 -8.21
C ARG A 297 -2.19 18.50 -7.54
N ARG A 298 -1.05 18.91 -8.02
CA ARG A 298 -0.33 20.13 -7.62
C ARG A 298 -0.93 21.36 -8.28
#